data_da6405117dbe5a62aecd48e2d9ca9e72
#
_entry.id   da6405117dbe5a62aecd48e2d9ca9e72
#
_cell.length_a   1.000
_cell.length_b   1.000
_cell.length_c   1.000
_cell.angle_alpha   90.00
_cell.angle_beta   90.00
_cell.angle_gamma   90.00
#
_symmetry.space_group_name_H-M   'P 1'
#
loop_
_entity.id
_entity.type
_entity.pdbx_description
1 polymer ?
#
loop_
_entity_poly.entity_id
_entity_poly.type
_entity_poly.pdbx_seq_one_letter_code
_entity_poly.pdbx_strand_id
1 'polypeptide(L)'
;MLFRSQHQKHAETWENARTVAAGIRVPKAIGDFLVLDAVRESEGFAISVSDPAIIEARDRIARRTGFLMCPEGAATAAALQKAHHLDLIKPASRVVLFNCATGLKYLS
;
A
#
# COMPACT_ATOMS: atom_id res chain seq x y z
N MET A 1 -0.19 -10.71 1.82
CA MET A 1 0.41 -11.29 3.04
C MET A 1 -0.38 -10.93 4.30
N LEU A 2 -0.44 -9.67 4.71
CA LEU A 2 -1.11 -9.28 5.98
C LEU A 2 -2.59 -9.65 6.06
N PHE A 3 -3.35 -9.47 5.01
CA PHE A 3 -4.79 -9.76 5.04
C PHE A 3 -5.11 -11.26 5.14
N ARG A 4 -4.20 -12.14 4.70
CA ARG A 4 -4.35 -13.59 4.88
C ARG A 4 -4.07 -14.04 6.32
N SER A 5 -3.37 -13.22 7.07
CA SER A 5 -2.95 -13.52 8.44
C SER A 5 -3.84 -12.89 9.51
N GLN A 6 -5.13 -12.69 9.21
CA GLN A 6 -6.07 -11.95 10.06
C GLN A 6 -6.16 -12.47 11.50
N HIS A 7 -5.99 -13.76 11.71
CA HIS A 7 -6.11 -14.40 13.03
C HIS A 7 -4.79 -14.96 13.55
N GLN A 8 -3.67 -14.71 12.85
CA GLN A 8 -2.35 -15.24 13.20
C GLN A 8 -1.48 -14.16 13.85
N LYS A 9 -0.56 -14.58 14.71
CA LYS A 9 0.45 -13.69 15.32
C LYS A 9 1.47 -13.22 14.29
N HIS A 10 1.84 -14.07 13.36
CA HIS A 10 2.81 -13.81 12.29
C HIS A 10 2.16 -13.89 10.91
N ALA A 11 2.68 -13.13 9.97
CA ALA A 11 2.24 -13.19 8.59
C ALA A 11 2.74 -14.47 7.89
N GLU A 12 1.93 -14.99 6.98
CA GLU A 12 2.36 -16.08 6.10
C GLU A 12 3.40 -15.56 5.10
N THR A 13 4.40 -16.40 4.78
CA THR A 13 5.33 -16.10 3.71
C THR A 13 4.59 -16.06 2.37
N TRP A 14 4.83 -15.01 1.58
CA TRP A 14 4.28 -14.90 0.24
C TRP A 14 5.31 -15.36 -0.77
N GLU A 15 5.07 -16.52 -1.38
CA GLU A 15 5.95 -17.05 -2.41
C GLU A 15 5.84 -16.26 -3.71
N ASN A 16 6.96 -16.13 -4.42
CA ASN A 16 7.03 -15.44 -5.72
C ASN A 16 6.48 -14.02 -5.70
N ALA A 17 6.76 -13.25 -4.64
CA ALA A 17 6.35 -11.87 -4.54
C ALA A 17 6.86 -11.05 -5.73
N ARG A 18 5.95 -10.39 -6.46
CA ARG A 18 6.25 -9.54 -7.61
C ARG A 18 5.41 -8.28 -7.55
N THR A 19 6.03 -7.14 -7.72
CA THR A 19 5.38 -5.85 -7.87
C THR A 19 6.38 -4.81 -8.37
N VAL A 20 5.90 -3.78 -9.05
CA VAL A 20 6.71 -2.60 -9.43
C VAL A 20 7.17 -1.81 -8.20
N ALA A 21 6.43 -1.92 -7.10
CA ALA A 21 6.77 -1.31 -5.81
C ALA A 21 7.81 -2.16 -5.06
N ALA A 22 9.06 -2.10 -5.51
CA ALA A 22 10.15 -2.95 -5.04
C ALA A 22 10.38 -2.86 -3.52
N GLY A 23 10.16 -1.68 -2.92
CA GLY A 23 10.34 -1.46 -1.48
C GLY A 23 9.35 -2.19 -0.60
N ILE A 24 8.18 -2.58 -1.13
CA ILE A 24 7.18 -3.38 -0.42
C ILE A 24 7.09 -4.81 -0.93
N ARG A 25 7.99 -5.21 -1.82
CA ARG A 25 8.11 -6.58 -2.32
C ARG A 25 8.88 -7.44 -1.33
N VAL A 26 8.26 -7.70 -0.20
CA VAL A 26 8.85 -8.46 0.90
C VAL A 26 8.02 -9.71 1.13
N PRO A 27 8.56 -10.92 0.87
CA PRO A 27 7.83 -12.17 1.08
C PRO A 27 7.39 -12.38 2.52
N LYS A 28 8.24 -11.98 3.47
CA LYS A 28 7.93 -12.00 4.90
C LYS A 28 8.69 -10.89 5.61
N ALA A 29 7.97 -9.99 6.26
CA ALA A 29 8.56 -8.91 7.05
C ALA A 29 8.99 -9.42 8.43
N ILE A 30 10.18 -9.00 8.91
CA ILE A 30 10.67 -9.34 10.26
C ILE A 30 9.72 -8.81 11.34
N GLY A 31 9.21 -7.59 11.17
CA GLY A 31 8.28 -6.95 12.09
C GLY A 31 6.80 -7.23 11.82
N ASP A 32 6.46 -8.33 11.14
CA ASP A 32 5.10 -8.68 10.73
C ASP A 32 4.11 -8.70 11.89
N PHE A 33 4.50 -9.25 13.05
CA PHE A 33 3.67 -9.32 14.24
C PHE A 33 3.30 -7.92 14.78
N LEU A 34 4.24 -6.95 14.72
CA LEU A 34 3.98 -5.57 15.12
C LEU A 34 2.99 -4.88 14.18
N VAL A 35 3.12 -5.13 12.89
CA VAL A 35 2.19 -4.60 11.88
C VAL A 35 0.80 -5.19 12.06
N LEU A 36 0.71 -6.49 12.29
CA LEU A 36 -0.57 -7.17 12.53
C LEU A 36 -1.24 -6.65 13.79
N ASP A 37 -0.47 -6.48 14.88
CA ASP A 37 -0.99 -5.91 16.13
C ASP A 37 -1.50 -4.48 15.92
N ALA A 38 -0.74 -3.63 15.24
CA ALA A 38 -1.14 -2.26 14.96
C ALA A 38 -2.45 -2.19 14.15
N VAL A 39 -2.60 -3.05 13.13
CA VAL A 39 -3.84 -3.13 12.34
C VAL A 39 -5.03 -3.55 13.21
N ARG A 40 -4.84 -4.52 14.09
CA ARG A 40 -5.90 -5.01 14.99
C ARG A 40 -6.29 -4.00 16.05
N GLU A 41 -5.31 -3.42 16.74
CA GLU A 41 -5.53 -2.44 17.79
C GLU A 41 -6.21 -1.16 17.28
N SER A 42 -5.87 -0.73 16.07
CA SER A 42 -6.48 0.44 15.44
C SER A 42 -7.84 0.14 14.79
N GLU A 43 -8.29 -1.12 14.81
CA GLU A 43 -9.45 -1.59 14.05
C GLU A 43 -9.32 -1.24 12.55
N GLY A 44 -8.10 -1.20 12.08
CA GLY A 44 -7.75 -0.92 10.69
C GLY A 44 -7.87 -2.15 9.80
N PHE A 45 -7.36 -2.01 8.59
CA PHE A 45 -7.39 -3.10 7.61
C PHE A 45 -6.13 -3.11 6.75
N ALA A 46 -5.82 -4.26 6.18
CA ALA A 46 -4.83 -4.42 5.13
C ALA A 46 -5.55 -4.58 3.78
N ILE A 47 -5.01 -3.96 2.74
CA ILE A 47 -5.58 -4.01 1.40
C ILE A 47 -4.48 -4.20 0.36
N SER A 48 -4.77 -4.94 -0.69
CA SER A 48 -3.86 -5.13 -1.81
C SER A 48 -4.30 -4.31 -3.01
N VAL A 49 -3.34 -3.86 -3.80
CA VAL A 49 -3.57 -3.16 -5.07
C VAL A 49 -2.73 -3.80 -6.17
N SER A 50 -3.21 -3.72 -7.40
CA SER A 50 -2.50 -4.25 -8.56
C SER A 50 -1.44 -3.28 -9.08
N ASP A 51 -0.41 -3.79 -9.74
CA ASP A 51 0.61 -2.95 -10.38
C ASP A 51 0.03 -1.95 -11.39
N PRO A 52 -0.92 -2.31 -12.27
CA PRO A 52 -1.57 -1.33 -13.13
C PRO A 52 -2.23 -0.19 -12.36
N ALA A 53 -2.90 -0.47 -11.24
CA ALA A 53 -3.53 0.56 -10.40
C ALA A 53 -2.48 1.48 -9.76
N ILE A 54 -1.33 0.94 -9.35
CA ILE A 54 -0.20 1.71 -8.80
C ILE A 54 0.32 2.68 -9.85
N ILE A 55 0.59 2.19 -11.06
CA ILE A 55 1.13 2.99 -12.17
C ILE A 55 0.13 4.09 -12.55
N GLU A 56 -1.14 3.77 -12.68
CA GLU A 56 -2.19 4.75 -12.99
C GLU A 56 -2.27 5.84 -11.92
N ALA A 57 -2.26 5.48 -10.64
CA ALA A 57 -2.30 6.43 -9.53
C ALA A 57 -1.08 7.36 -9.56
N ARG A 58 0.12 6.82 -9.77
CA ARG A 58 1.36 7.60 -9.92
C ARG A 58 1.24 8.61 -11.05
N ASP A 59 0.85 8.17 -12.22
CA ASP A 59 0.80 9.01 -13.42
C ASP A 59 -0.29 10.08 -13.31
N ARG A 60 -1.44 9.75 -12.72
CA ARG A 60 -2.52 10.71 -12.48
C ARG A 60 -2.09 11.82 -11.51
N ILE A 61 -1.43 11.47 -10.42
CA ILE A 61 -0.93 12.47 -9.45
C ILE A 61 0.13 13.34 -10.09
N ALA A 62 1.07 12.76 -10.84
CA ALA A 62 2.11 13.50 -11.53
C ALA A 62 1.53 14.52 -12.52
N ARG A 63 0.53 14.13 -13.32
CA ARG A 63 -0.13 15.03 -14.27
C ARG A 63 -0.88 16.17 -13.59
N ARG A 64 -1.50 15.91 -12.43
CA ARG A 64 -2.30 16.92 -11.73
C ARG A 64 -1.50 17.86 -10.86
N THR A 65 -0.41 17.40 -10.29
CA THR A 65 0.34 18.14 -9.26
C THR A 65 1.79 18.43 -9.64
N GLY A 66 2.33 17.78 -10.67
CA GLY A 66 3.75 17.83 -10.98
C GLY A 66 4.63 17.01 -10.04
N PHE A 67 4.03 16.30 -9.09
CA PHE A 67 4.75 15.51 -8.10
C PHE A 67 4.82 14.04 -8.52
N LEU A 68 6.04 13.52 -8.70
CA LEU A 68 6.26 12.11 -9.05
C LEU A 68 6.50 11.28 -7.79
N MET A 69 5.50 10.51 -7.40
CA MET A 69 5.58 9.59 -6.27
C MET A 69 6.41 8.36 -6.63
N CYS A 70 7.07 7.78 -5.63
CA CYS A 70 7.59 6.42 -5.77
C CYS A 70 6.44 5.41 -5.91
N PRO A 71 6.69 4.21 -6.48
CA PRO A 71 5.63 3.19 -6.60
C PRO A 71 4.99 2.80 -5.27
N GLU A 72 5.77 2.74 -4.19
CA GLU A 72 5.27 2.46 -2.84
C GLU A 72 4.29 3.55 -2.36
N GLY A 73 4.62 4.82 -2.59
CA GLY A 73 3.72 5.94 -2.30
C GLY A 73 2.46 5.89 -3.18
N ALA A 74 2.62 5.62 -4.47
CA ALA A 74 1.50 5.48 -5.40
C ALA A 74 0.58 4.31 -5.02
N ALA A 75 1.12 3.25 -4.42
CA ALA A 75 0.33 2.15 -3.89
C ALA A 75 -0.64 2.62 -2.80
N THR A 76 -0.24 3.57 -1.94
CA THR A 76 -1.14 4.14 -0.93
C THR A 76 -2.28 4.93 -1.56
N ALA A 77 -2.03 5.66 -2.64
CA ALA A 77 -3.06 6.39 -3.38
C ALA A 77 -4.04 5.45 -4.09
N ALA A 78 -3.53 4.38 -4.70
CA ALA A 78 -4.37 3.34 -5.30
C ALA A 78 -5.20 2.60 -4.23
N ALA A 79 -4.61 2.34 -3.07
CA ALA A 79 -5.29 1.73 -1.93
C ALA A 79 -6.41 2.61 -1.39
N LEU A 80 -6.19 3.93 -1.28
CA LEU A 80 -7.22 4.88 -0.87
C LEU A 80 -8.42 4.84 -1.81
N GLN A 81 -8.18 4.86 -3.12
CA GLN A 81 -9.24 4.79 -4.12
C GLN A 81 -10.03 3.49 -4.00
N LYS A 82 -9.34 2.36 -3.86
CA LYS A 82 -9.96 1.05 -3.67
C LYS A 82 -10.75 0.96 -2.38
N ALA A 83 -10.19 1.44 -1.27
CA ALA A 83 -10.85 1.45 0.03
C ALA A 83 -12.12 2.29 0.02
N HIS A 84 -12.09 3.43 -0.66
CA HIS A 84 -13.25 4.30 -0.83
C HIS A 84 -14.33 3.61 -1.66
N HIS A 85 -13.94 2.96 -2.75
CA HIS A 85 -14.86 2.23 -3.63
C HIS A 85 -15.53 1.03 -2.92
N LEU A 86 -14.82 0.42 -1.97
CA LEU A 86 -15.33 -0.70 -1.17
C LEU A 86 -16.02 -0.25 0.13
N ASP A 87 -16.25 1.04 0.32
CA ASP A 87 -16.86 1.63 1.52
C ASP A 87 -16.12 1.27 2.84
N LEU A 88 -14.80 1.05 2.77
CA LEU A 88 -13.96 0.77 3.93
C LEU A 88 -13.58 2.04 4.71
N ILE A 89 -13.75 3.21 4.10
CA ILE A 89 -13.52 4.51 4.70
C ILE A 89 -14.69 5.45 4.40
N LYS A 90 -14.97 6.35 5.34
CA LYS A 90 -16.06 7.33 5.17
C LYS A 90 -15.63 8.47 4.23
N PRO A 91 -16.53 9.02 3.40
CA PRO A 91 -16.19 10.11 2.48
C PRO A 91 -15.61 11.36 3.14
N ALA A 92 -16.03 11.66 4.38
CA ALA A 92 -15.58 12.84 5.14
C ALA A 92 -14.33 12.56 6.00
N SER A 93 -13.74 11.36 5.94
CA SER A 93 -12.56 11.01 6.72
C SER A 93 -11.35 11.81 6.27
N ARG A 94 -10.56 12.27 7.22
CA ARG A 94 -9.22 12.81 6.94
C ARG A 94 -8.24 11.65 6.78
N VAL A 95 -7.53 11.63 5.66
CA VAL A 95 -6.62 10.54 5.31
C VAL A 95 -5.22 11.10 5.09
N VAL A 96 -4.24 10.43 5.66
CA VAL A 96 -2.82 10.70 5.39
C VAL A 96 -2.27 9.54 4.56
N LEU A 97 -1.68 9.87 3.42
CA LEU A 97 -0.97 8.90 2.58
C LEU A 97 0.53 9.07 2.79
N PHE A 98 1.18 7.99 3.19
CA PHE A 98 2.62 8.02 3.39
C PHE A 98 3.35 7.82 2.06
N ASN A 99 4.08 8.85 1.63
CA ASN A 99 4.97 8.78 0.48
C ASN A 99 6.42 8.79 0.94
N CYS A 100 7.08 7.65 0.88
CA CYS A 100 8.39 7.44 1.47
C CYS A 100 9.57 7.90 0.60
N ALA A 101 9.37 8.15 -0.69
CA ALA A 101 10.46 8.55 -1.59
C ALA A 101 9.95 9.23 -2.85
N THR A 102 10.87 9.83 -3.59
CA THR A 102 10.60 10.35 -4.94
C THR A 102 10.57 9.23 -5.97
N GLY A 103 9.72 9.37 -6.98
CA GLY A 103 9.66 8.47 -8.12
C GLY A 103 10.89 8.53 -9.04
N LEU A 104 11.72 9.56 -8.92
CA LEU A 104 12.94 9.69 -9.73
C LEU A 104 13.90 8.51 -9.59
N LYS A 105 13.88 7.84 -8.46
CA LYS A 105 14.69 6.64 -8.19
C LYS A 105 14.31 5.44 -9.06
N TYR A 106 13.15 5.48 -9.71
CA TYR A 106 12.55 4.36 -10.45
C TYR A 106 12.45 4.60 -11.94
N LEU A 107 13.12 5.63 -12.45
CA LEU A 107 13.09 5.99 -13.89
C LEU A 107 14.12 5.27 -14.75
N SER A 108 14.89 4.38 -14.22
CA SER A 108 15.89 3.62 -14.97
C SER A 108 15.28 2.49 -15.77
#